data_08ef86974e833db5408d15d41901451f
#
_entry.id   08ef86974e833db5408d15d41901451f
#
_cell.length_a   1.000
_cell.length_b   1.000
_cell.length_c   1.000
_cell.angle_alpha   90.00
_cell.angle_beta   90.00
_cell.angle_gamma   90.00
#
_symmetry.space_group_name_H-M   'P 1'
#
loop_
_entity.id
_entity.type
_entity.pdbx_description
1 polymer ?
#
loop_
_entity_poly.entity_id
_entity_poly.type
_entity_poly.pdbx_seq_one_letter_code
_entity_poly.pdbx_strand_id
1 'polypeptide(L)'
;MMEPFERIDIQELPLSVPTFRHQVEDFLGSNGLRLEEVDLYLAALDGDGAILAGGGLQRDIIKCIAVSESARSLGLSVPLISRLISAAAERGYANVKVFTKPENRRVFESLGFHVLATAPQAILMENGRGLEDYCSYLRGFHAVGVIIMNANPFTLGHRYLVEQAASVISGDSPRRRPRKLIIIPVKEERSRFPYIARLEMIRQGSKGLATVVEGSDYQISAATFPTYFLKDLSDAAETQMRLDIDLFGRHIAPALGATKRFVGSEPTDPLTARYNALMKEMLPSYGVEVVEIPRLSDADGAISASWVRASLASGDFASASALIPESSRPNLMTYLAVRALQKELEAPMKPGLVGPDSNGAHQDMDYALMLRSIDAIRPFFPHMAMAGTPEELRQLGIDAEQAMLEATGGVNTHRGAIFALGLALNASGDSERMAALAAQICGETITPGARQMALSGYKDLFDTWLPFYRSVKDDTYGLQKTLLKIMSGLDDTCVVHRVGPVRAQEVKAEAGALLETFSAESLKETCGRYAAEGVSPGGAADMLALTIFMESLLH
;
A
#
# COMPACT_ATOMS: atom_id res chain seq x y z
N MET A 1 -44.67 -34.03 -23.24
CA MET A 1 -44.62 -32.57 -23.21
C MET A 1 -43.55 -32.24 -22.18
N MET A 2 -42.39 -31.78 -22.61
CA MET A 2 -41.39 -31.25 -21.68
C MET A 2 -41.92 -29.91 -21.15
N GLU A 3 -42.07 -29.78 -19.84
CA GLU A 3 -42.37 -28.50 -19.24
C GLU A 3 -41.28 -27.47 -19.66
N PRO A 4 -41.63 -26.20 -19.92
CA PRO A 4 -40.65 -25.20 -20.27
C PRO A 4 -39.73 -25.03 -19.04
N PHE A 5 -38.42 -25.24 -19.21
CA PHE A 5 -37.41 -24.90 -18.22
C PHE A 5 -37.71 -23.47 -17.76
N GLU A 6 -38.17 -23.31 -16.53
CA GLU A 6 -38.16 -22.00 -15.87
C GLU A 6 -36.75 -21.45 -16.02
N ARG A 7 -36.64 -20.29 -16.61
CA ARG A 7 -35.35 -19.59 -16.75
C ARG A 7 -34.89 -19.23 -15.36
N ILE A 8 -33.98 -20.07 -14.80
CA ILE A 8 -33.34 -19.77 -13.51
C ILE A 8 -32.55 -18.49 -13.71
N ASP A 9 -32.99 -17.42 -13.07
CA ASP A 9 -32.36 -16.11 -13.15
C ASP A 9 -31.15 -16.08 -12.20
N ILE A 10 -30.03 -15.53 -12.70
CA ILE A 10 -28.82 -15.35 -11.91
C ILE A 10 -28.78 -13.89 -11.48
N GLN A 11 -28.91 -13.66 -10.18
CA GLN A 11 -28.96 -12.33 -9.59
C GLN A 11 -27.81 -12.07 -8.62
N GLU A 12 -27.56 -10.79 -8.35
CA GLU A 12 -26.59 -10.35 -7.36
C GLU A 12 -27.18 -10.45 -5.95
N LEU A 13 -26.45 -11.05 -5.03
CA LEU A 13 -26.75 -11.03 -3.60
C LEU A 13 -25.84 -10.03 -2.89
N PRO A 14 -26.37 -8.90 -2.35
CA PRO A 14 -25.58 -7.87 -1.69
C PRO A 14 -25.10 -8.38 -0.32
N LEU A 15 -23.84 -8.81 -0.22
CA LEU A 15 -23.26 -9.35 1.01
C LEU A 15 -23.07 -8.32 2.14
N SER A 16 -23.31 -7.03 1.86
CA SER A 16 -23.42 -5.99 2.89
C SER A 16 -24.66 -6.17 3.77
N VAL A 17 -25.69 -6.88 3.27
CA VAL A 17 -26.91 -7.22 4.01
C VAL A 17 -26.68 -8.54 4.77
N PRO A 18 -26.74 -8.55 6.11
CA PRO A 18 -26.42 -9.74 6.91
C PRO A 18 -27.20 -11.01 6.54
N THR A 19 -28.47 -10.88 6.16
CA THR A 19 -29.32 -12.00 5.78
C THR A 19 -28.77 -12.74 4.56
N PHE A 20 -28.39 -12.00 3.50
CA PHE A 20 -27.80 -12.62 2.29
C PHE A 20 -26.41 -13.18 2.56
N ARG A 21 -25.62 -12.51 3.41
CA ARG A 21 -24.31 -13.03 3.82
C ARG A 21 -24.43 -14.40 4.50
N HIS A 22 -25.31 -14.53 5.50
CA HIS A 22 -25.54 -15.81 6.20
C HIS A 22 -26.05 -16.88 5.25
N GLN A 23 -26.99 -16.53 4.34
CA GLN A 23 -27.49 -17.46 3.34
C GLN A 23 -26.38 -18.01 2.44
N VAL A 24 -25.42 -17.17 2.03
CA VAL A 24 -24.28 -17.60 1.21
C VAL A 24 -23.28 -18.40 2.04
N GLU A 25 -23.04 -18.03 3.30
CA GLU A 25 -22.17 -18.78 4.21
C GLU A 25 -22.71 -20.20 4.46
N ASP A 26 -24.00 -20.34 4.71
CA ASP A 26 -24.68 -21.65 4.89
C ASP A 26 -24.65 -22.50 3.61
N PHE A 27 -24.90 -21.87 2.46
CA PHE A 27 -24.83 -22.53 1.16
C PHE A 27 -23.43 -23.04 0.84
N LEU A 28 -22.39 -22.22 1.05
CA LEU A 28 -21.00 -22.63 0.86
C LEU A 28 -20.59 -23.70 1.87
N GLY A 29 -20.98 -23.54 3.13
CA GLY A 29 -20.71 -24.50 4.21
C GLY A 29 -21.29 -25.89 3.90
N SER A 30 -22.53 -25.96 3.40
CA SER A 30 -23.17 -27.23 2.99
C SER A 30 -22.45 -27.91 1.82
N ASN A 31 -21.70 -27.15 1.01
CA ASN A 31 -20.85 -27.66 -0.08
C ASN A 31 -19.39 -27.89 0.36
N GLY A 32 -19.07 -27.78 1.67
CA GLY A 32 -17.72 -27.96 2.20
C GLY A 32 -16.75 -26.84 1.84
N LEU A 33 -17.27 -25.63 1.57
CA LEU A 33 -16.54 -24.45 1.19
C LEU A 33 -16.73 -23.33 2.23
N ARG A 34 -15.94 -22.27 2.12
CA ARG A 34 -16.04 -21.10 2.99
C ARG A 34 -16.23 -19.83 2.16
N LEU A 35 -16.96 -18.86 2.70
CA LEU A 35 -17.02 -17.54 2.11
C LEU A 35 -15.71 -16.79 2.40
N GLU A 36 -15.07 -16.31 1.34
CA GLU A 36 -13.99 -15.32 1.42
C GLU A 36 -14.48 -13.95 0.96
N GLU A 37 -13.63 -12.93 1.11
CA GLU A 37 -13.90 -11.58 0.62
C GLU A 37 -14.13 -11.59 -0.90
N VAL A 38 -15.25 -10.99 -1.31
CA VAL A 38 -15.63 -10.79 -2.72
C VAL A 38 -16.25 -9.40 -2.88
N ASP A 39 -16.05 -8.81 -4.07
CA ASP A 39 -16.63 -7.52 -4.47
C ASP A 39 -18.06 -7.68 -4.99
N LEU A 40 -18.38 -8.91 -5.45
CA LEU A 40 -19.66 -9.30 -6.02
C LEU A 40 -19.92 -10.77 -5.74
N TYR A 41 -21.17 -11.12 -5.41
CA TYR A 41 -21.62 -12.52 -5.36
C TYR A 41 -22.87 -12.70 -6.21
N LEU A 42 -22.82 -13.61 -7.18
CA LEU A 42 -23.96 -13.99 -8.04
C LEU A 42 -24.51 -15.34 -7.62
N ALA A 43 -25.83 -15.47 -7.61
CA ALA A 43 -26.50 -16.72 -7.27
C ALA A 43 -27.70 -16.98 -8.18
N ALA A 44 -27.90 -18.25 -8.53
CA ALA A 44 -29.13 -18.81 -9.08
C ALA A 44 -29.99 -19.30 -7.92
N LEU A 45 -31.23 -18.81 -7.81
CA LEU A 45 -32.16 -19.16 -6.75
C LEU A 45 -33.28 -20.05 -7.30
N ASP A 46 -33.86 -20.89 -6.45
CA ASP A 46 -35.12 -21.59 -6.73
C ASP A 46 -36.34 -20.71 -6.41
N GLY A 47 -37.53 -21.25 -6.61
CA GLY A 47 -38.79 -20.56 -6.38
C GLY A 47 -39.04 -20.18 -4.92
N ASP A 48 -38.37 -20.79 -3.97
CA ASP A 48 -38.45 -20.53 -2.54
C ASP A 48 -37.31 -19.59 -2.06
N GLY A 49 -36.42 -19.16 -2.97
CA GLY A 49 -35.29 -18.27 -2.69
C GLY A 49 -34.03 -18.99 -2.19
N ALA A 50 -33.98 -20.32 -2.21
CA ALA A 50 -32.76 -21.06 -1.82
C ALA A 50 -31.70 -21.03 -2.95
N ILE A 51 -30.42 -20.99 -2.57
CA ILE A 51 -29.32 -20.92 -3.54
C ILE A 51 -29.08 -22.30 -4.16
N LEU A 52 -29.28 -22.40 -5.48
CA LEU A 52 -28.97 -23.58 -6.28
C LEU A 52 -27.54 -23.62 -6.77
N ALA A 53 -27.00 -22.46 -7.19
CA ALA A 53 -25.64 -22.27 -7.59
C ALA A 53 -25.20 -20.83 -7.24
N GLY A 54 -23.95 -20.65 -6.87
CA GLY A 54 -23.42 -19.32 -6.55
C GLY A 54 -21.92 -19.23 -6.76
N GLY A 55 -21.43 -18.01 -6.96
CA GLY A 55 -20.02 -17.71 -7.13
C GLY A 55 -19.72 -16.24 -6.95
N GLY A 56 -18.51 -15.94 -6.49
CA GLY A 56 -18.04 -14.59 -6.22
C GLY A 56 -16.94 -14.14 -7.18
N LEU A 57 -16.81 -12.84 -7.30
CA LEU A 57 -15.73 -12.15 -8.00
C LEU A 57 -15.01 -11.23 -7.01
N GLN A 58 -13.68 -11.32 -6.96
CA GLN A 58 -12.83 -10.34 -6.28
C GLN A 58 -11.81 -9.84 -7.29
N ARG A 59 -11.94 -8.56 -7.69
CA ARG A 59 -11.15 -8.01 -8.80
C ARG A 59 -11.28 -8.87 -10.05
N ASP A 60 -10.20 -9.51 -10.50
CA ASP A 60 -10.12 -10.40 -11.66
C ASP A 60 -10.13 -11.90 -11.30
N ILE A 61 -10.42 -12.26 -10.05
CA ILE A 61 -10.41 -13.65 -9.57
C ILE A 61 -11.83 -14.11 -9.27
N ILE A 62 -12.27 -15.15 -9.98
CA ILE A 62 -13.51 -15.87 -9.68
C ILE A 62 -13.23 -16.87 -8.55
N LYS A 63 -14.04 -16.84 -7.50
CA LYS A 63 -13.90 -17.70 -6.33
C LYS A 63 -15.24 -17.99 -5.63
N CYS A 64 -15.21 -18.83 -4.59
CA CYS A 64 -16.40 -19.23 -3.83
C CYS A 64 -17.51 -19.82 -4.71
N ILE A 65 -17.15 -20.61 -5.74
CA ILE A 65 -18.10 -21.24 -6.65
C ILE A 65 -18.60 -22.55 -6.06
N ALA A 66 -19.92 -22.70 -5.99
CA ALA A 66 -20.59 -23.94 -5.59
C ALA A 66 -21.87 -24.17 -6.39
N VAL A 67 -22.26 -25.43 -6.52
CA VAL A 67 -23.56 -25.89 -7.03
C VAL A 67 -24.11 -26.86 -6.00
N SER A 68 -25.36 -26.66 -5.55
CA SER A 68 -26.03 -27.55 -4.60
C SER A 68 -26.10 -28.95 -5.16
N GLU A 69 -26.09 -29.95 -4.31
CA GLU A 69 -26.16 -31.36 -4.74
C GLU A 69 -27.40 -31.64 -5.58
N SER A 70 -28.53 -31.05 -5.20
CA SER A 70 -29.82 -31.17 -5.92
C SER A 70 -29.81 -30.55 -7.32
N ALA A 71 -28.94 -29.54 -7.55
CA ALA A 71 -28.88 -28.78 -8.80
C ALA A 71 -27.72 -29.19 -9.73
N ARG A 72 -26.88 -30.17 -9.37
CA ARG A 72 -25.73 -30.61 -10.19
C ARG A 72 -26.09 -31.05 -11.61
N SER A 73 -27.27 -31.63 -11.77
CA SER A 73 -27.76 -32.07 -13.09
C SER A 73 -28.33 -30.94 -13.97
N LEU A 74 -28.55 -29.75 -13.41
CA LEU A 74 -29.16 -28.60 -14.11
C LEU A 74 -28.16 -27.80 -14.96
N GLY A 75 -26.88 -28.11 -14.90
CA GLY A 75 -25.85 -27.45 -15.70
C GLY A 75 -25.60 -25.97 -15.34
N LEU A 76 -25.95 -25.53 -14.12
CA LEU A 76 -25.90 -24.13 -13.71
C LEU A 76 -24.47 -23.52 -13.61
N SER A 77 -23.43 -24.35 -13.56
CA SER A 77 -22.04 -23.87 -13.51
C SER A 77 -21.66 -22.99 -14.70
N VAL A 78 -22.06 -23.40 -15.91
CA VAL A 78 -21.69 -22.71 -17.16
C VAL A 78 -22.33 -21.31 -17.23
N PRO A 79 -23.65 -21.13 -17.09
CA PRO A 79 -24.26 -19.80 -17.11
C PRO A 79 -23.80 -18.91 -15.95
N LEU A 80 -23.56 -19.46 -14.75
CA LEU A 80 -23.05 -18.72 -13.61
C LEU A 80 -21.65 -18.16 -13.88
N ILE A 81 -20.71 -19.01 -14.32
CA ILE A 81 -19.34 -18.58 -14.62
C ILE A 81 -19.33 -17.59 -15.78
N SER A 82 -20.14 -17.81 -16.83
CA SER A 82 -20.28 -16.86 -17.94
C SER A 82 -20.76 -15.49 -17.46
N ARG A 83 -21.72 -15.45 -16.52
CA ARG A 83 -22.20 -14.18 -15.94
C ARG A 83 -21.14 -13.51 -15.08
N LEU A 84 -20.32 -14.27 -14.33
CA LEU A 84 -19.19 -13.75 -13.57
C LEU A 84 -18.10 -13.15 -14.49
N ILE A 85 -17.80 -13.79 -15.61
CA ILE A 85 -16.87 -13.25 -16.63
C ILE A 85 -17.41 -11.93 -17.19
N SER A 86 -18.70 -11.87 -17.53
CA SER A 86 -19.33 -10.63 -18.01
C SER A 86 -19.28 -9.53 -16.97
N ALA A 87 -19.55 -9.84 -15.69
CA ALA A 87 -19.49 -8.90 -14.59
C ALA A 87 -18.06 -8.40 -14.33
N ALA A 88 -17.04 -9.22 -14.55
CA ALA A 88 -15.64 -8.81 -14.49
C ALA A 88 -15.31 -7.82 -15.63
N ALA A 89 -15.75 -8.12 -16.86
CA ALA A 89 -15.55 -7.24 -18.02
C ALA A 89 -16.26 -5.88 -17.84
N GLU A 90 -17.47 -5.85 -17.29
CA GLU A 90 -18.21 -4.63 -16.95
C GLU A 90 -17.44 -3.76 -15.93
N ARG A 91 -16.58 -4.36 -15.09
CA ARG A 91 -15.70 -3.72 -14.12
C ARG A 91 -14.29 -3.39 -14.65
N GLY A 92 -14.05 -3.64 -15.95
CA GLY A 92 -12.80 -3.34 -16.64
C GLY A 92 -11.73 -4.43 -16.55
N TYR A 93 -12.06 -5.64 -16.08
CA TYR A 93 -11.13 -6.76 -16.03
C TYR A 93 -11.25 -7.61 -17.30
N ALA A 94 -10.27 -7.49 -18.21
CA ALA A 94 -10.24 -8.23 -19.48
C ALA A 94 -9.75 -9.68 -19.32
N ASN A 95 -8.95 -9.96 -18.31
CA ASN A 95 -8.40 -11.29 -18.06
C ASN A 95 -8.90 -11.78 -16.69
N VAL A 96 -9.61 -12.91 -16.69
CA VAL A 96 -10.23 -13.44 -15.47
C VAL A 96 -9.53 -14.73 -15.07
N LYS A 97 -9.17 -14.83 -13.80
CA LYS A 97 -8.46 -15.99 -13.23
C LYS A 97 -9.37 -16.79 -12.31
N VAL A 98 -9.08 -18.09 -12.22
CA VAL A 98 -9.69 -18.98 -11.26
C VAL A 98 -8.65 -19.94 -10.67
N PHE A 99 -8.71 -20.10 -9.34
CA PHE A 99 -8.03 -21.19 -8.66
C PHE A 99 -9.08 -22.25 -8.32
N THR A 100 -8.85 -23.48 -8.79
CA THR A 100 -9.84 -24.54 -8.63
C THR A 100 -9.16 -25.90 -8.48
N LYS A 101 -9.93 -26.91 -8.09
CA LYS A 101 -9.44 -28.29 -8.03
C LYS A 101 -9.21 -28.85 -9.44
N PRO A 102 -8.22 -29.76 -9.63
CA PRO A 102 -7.93 -30.35 -10.94
C PRO A 102 -9.12 -31.02 -11.65
N GLU A 103 -10.05 -31.60 -10.90
CA GLU A 103 -11.26 -32.22 -11.43
C GLU A 103 -12.19 -31.25 -12.15
N ASN A 104 -12.17 -29.97 -11.80
CA ASN A 104 -13.02 -28.94 -12.43
C ASN A 104 -12.46 -28.40 -13.74
N ARG A 105 -11.26 -28.80 -14.14
CA ARG A 105 -10.54 -28.31 -15.33
C ARG A 105 -11.43 -28.26 -16.58
N ARG A 106 -12.14 -29.36 -16.87
CA ARG A 106 -12.96 -29.47 -18.10
C ARG A 106 -14.09 -28.44 -18.17
N VAL A 107 -14.69 -28.10 -17.01
CA VAL A 107 -15.78 -27.12 -16.95
C VAL A 107 -15.23 -25.74 -17.36
N PHE A 108 -14.10 -25.34 -16.82
CA PHE A 108 -13.49 -24.06 -17.15
C PHE A 108 -12.91 -24.01 -18.56
N GLU A 109 -12.31 -25.11 -19.06
CA GLU A 109 -11.87 -25.21 -20.47
C GLU A 109 -13.02 -25.02 -21.47
N SER A 110 -14.22 -25.54 -21.17
CA SER A 110 -15.42 -25.33 -22.01
C SER A 110 -15.87 -23.87 -22.08
N LEU A 111 -15.42 -23.04 -21.14
CA LEU A 111 -15.69 -21.60 -21.05
C LEU A 111 -14.51 -20.73 -21.52
N GLY A 112 -13.52 -21.35 -22.19
CA GLY A 112 -12.39 -20.64 -22.76
C GLY A 112 -11.23 -20.37 -21.79
N PHE A 113 -11.26 -20.96 -20.59
CA PHE A 113 -10.10 -20.90 -19.70
C PHE A 113 -9.02 -21.89 -20.15
N HIS A 114 -7.78 -21.51 -19.96
CA HIS A 114 -6.62 -22.39 -20.16
C HIS A 114 -5.78 -22.47 -18.89
N VAL A 115 -5.06 -23.58 -18.71
CA VAL A 115 -4.26 -23.83 -17.51
C VAL A 115 -2.97 -23.02 -17.57
N LEU A 116 -2.69 -22.25 -16.50
CA LEU A 116 -1.44 -21.50 -16.32
C LEU A 116 -0.45 -22.24 -15.41
N ALA A 117 -0.93 -22.82 -14.30
CA ALA A 117 -0.10 -23.53 -13.35
C ALA A 117 -0.85 -24.70 -12.71
N THR A 118 -0.09 -25.69 -12.24
CA THR A 118 -0.62 -26.90 -11.62
C THR A 118 0.09 -27.26 -10.32
N ALA A 119 -0.71 -27.67 -9.33
CA ALA A 119 -0.27 -28.30 -8.10
C ALA A 119 -1.17 -29.53 -7.81
N PRO A 120 -0.78 -30.42 -6.90
CA PRO A 120 -1.58 -31.62 -6.63
C PRO A 120 -3.03 -31.34 -6.22
N GLN A 121 -3.28 -30.26 -5.48
CA GLN A 121 -4.60 -29.92 -4.93
C GLN A 121 -5.30 -28.78 -5.67
N ALA A 122 -4.60 -28.05 -6.55
CA ALA A 122 -5.16 -26.89 -7.25
C ALA A 122 -4.53 -26.69 -8.62
N ILE A 123 -5.31 -26.06 -9.51
CA ILE A 123 -4.82 -25.48 -10.77
C ILE A 123 -5.19 -24.01 -10.82
N LEU A 124 -4.31 -23.19 -11.42
CA LEU A 124 -4.62 -21.83 -11.83
C LEU A 124 -4.97 -21.83 -13.30
N MET A 125 -6.10 -21.23 -13.65
CA MET A 125 -6.55 -21.07 -15.03
C MET A 125 -6.91 -19.61 -15.31
N GLU A 126 -6.82 -19.20 -16.56
CA GLU A 126 -7.15 -17.87 -17.04
C GLU A 126 -8.08 -17.93 -18.25
N ASN A 127 -9.08 -17.02 -18.29
CA ASN A 127 -9.84 -16.67 -19.47
C ASN A 127 -9.30 -15.31 -19.95
N GLY A 128 -8.52 -15.34 -21.04
CA GLY A 128 -7.82 -14.15 -21.53
C GLY A 128 -6.38 -14.46 -21.95
N ARG A 129 -5.58 -13.42 -22.14
CA ARG A 129 -4.17 -13.50 -22.58
C ARG A 129 -3.22 -12.74 -21.66
N GLY A 130 -3.62 -12.41 -20.46
CA GLY A 130 -2.85 -11.53 -19.58
C GLY A 130 -1.46 -12.07 -19.24
N LEU A 131 -1.33 -13.39 -18.98
CA LEU A 131 -0.01 -13.98 -18.76
C LEU A 131 0.82 -14.00 -20.05
N GLU A 132 0.22 -14.27 -21.20
CA GLU A 132 0.93 -14.24 -22.49
C GLU A 132 1.44 -12.83 -22.82
N ASP A 133 0.63 -11.80 -22.57
CA ASP A 133 0.99 -10.39 -22.77
C ASP A 133 2.13 -10.01 -21.83
N TYR A 134 2.08 -10.42 -20.56
CA TYR A 134 3.18 -10.20 -19.62
C TYR A 134 4.46 -10.94 -20.04
N CYS A 135 4.36 -12.18 -20.47
CA CYS A 135 5.50 -12.92 -21.02
C CYS A 135 6.05 -12.26 -22.29
N SER A 136 5.20 -11.68 -23.13
CA SER A 136 5.63 -10.92 -24.32
C SER A 136 6.42 -9.66 -23.95
N TYR A 137 5.98 -8.94 -22.91
CA TYR A 137 6.74 -7.84 -22.34
C TYR A 137 8.11 -8.31 -21.82
N LEU A 138 8.16 -9.43 -21.08
CA LEU A 138 9.40 -9.97 -20.53
C LEU A 138 10.42 -10.42 -21.59
N ARG A 139 9.98 -10.91 -22.75
CA ARG A 139 10.85 -11.33 -23.88
C ARG A 139 11.77 -10.20 -24.37
N GLY A 140 11.40 -8.94 -24.15
CA GLY A 140 12.24 -7.78 -24.48
C GLY A 140 13.53 -7.64 -23.67
N PHE A 141 13.65 -8.35 -22.54
CA PHE A 141 14.75 -8.11 -21.59
C PHE A 141 15.91 -9.11 -21.68
N HIS A 142 15.68 -10.37 -21.95
CA HIS A 142 16.69 -11.45 -22.00
C HIS A 142 17.63 -11.49 -20.78
N ALA A 143 17.44 -12.42 -19.86
CA ALA A 143 18.22 -12.54 -18.65
C ALA A 143 18.75 -13.96 -18.44
N VAL A 144 19.92 -14.10 -17.85
CA VAL A 144 20.44 -15.38 -17.37
C VAL A 144 19.93 -15.65 -15.95
N GLY A 145 19.84 -14.61 -15.12
CA GLY A 145 19.45 -14.72 -13.73
C GLY A 145 18.25 -13.86 -13.37
N VAL A 146 17.42 -14.36 -12.47
CA VAL A 146 16.22 -13.67 -11.98
C VAL A 146 16.20 -13.67 -10.45
N ILE A 147 15.84 -12.51 -9.87
CA ILE A 147 15.43 -12.36 -8.48
C ILE A 147 13.98 -11.92 -8.48
N ILE A 148 13.12 -12.56 -7.69
CA ILE A 148 11.79 -12.04 -7.36
C ILE A 148 11.79 -11.66 -5.90
N MET A 149 11.38 -10.43 -5.57
CA MET A 149 11.40 -9.95 -4.20
C MET A 149 10.24 -9.00 -3.89
N ASN A 150 9.77 -9.05 -2.64
CA ASN A 150 8.78 -8.09 -2.15
C ASN A 150 9.43 -6.75 -1.76
N ALA A 151 10.63 -6.79 -1.13
CA ALA A 151 11.41 -5.63 -0.71
C ALA A 151 10.57 -4.57 0.05
N ASN A 152 9.96 -4.94 1.14
CA ASN A 152 9.04 -4.13 1.94
C ASN A 152 9.65 -3.74 3.31
N PRO A 153 10.61 -2.74 3.36
CA PRO A 153 11.26 -2.03 2.26
C PRO A 153 12.49 -2.77 1.68
N PHE A 154 13.18 -2.15 0.69
CA PHE A 154 14.45 -2.63 0.18
C PHE A 154 15.58 -2.33 1.18
N THR A 155 16.26 -3.39 1.67
CA THR A 155 17.28 -3.34 2.73
C THR A 155 18.68 -3.59 2.20
N LEU A 156 19.70 -3.39 3.06
CA LEU A 156 21.09 -3.81 2.77
C LEU A 156 21.18 -5.31 2.47
N GLY A 157 20.35 -6.15 3.11
CA GLY A 157 20.26 -7.58 2.80
C GLY A 157 19.77 -7.85 1.38
N HIS A 158 18.79 -7.10 0.88
CA HIS A 158 18.35 -7.19 -0.52
C HIS A 158 19.44 -6.72 -1.48
N ARG A 159 20.12 -5.63 -1.16
CA ARG A 159 21.23 -5.12 -1.97
C ARG A 159 22.36 -6.13 -2.07
N TYR A 160 22.74 -6.72 -0.95
CA TYR A 160 23.75 -7.78 -0.91
C TYR A 160 23.37 -8.98 -1.78
N LEU A 161 22.11 -9.44 -1.73
CA LEU A 161 21.61 -10.50 -2.62
C LEU A 161 21.83 -10.14 -4.10
N VAL A 162 21.49 -8.90 -4.47
CA VAL A 162 21.66 -8.41 -5.86
C VAL A 162 23.14 -8.35 -6.26
N GLU A 163 24.01 -7.86 -5.39
CA GLU A 163 25.45 -7.77 -5.62
C GLU A 163 26.08 -9.16 -5.82
N GLN A 164 25.74 -10.12 -4.96
CA GLN A 164 26.23 -11.49 -5.07
C GLN A 164 25.70 -12.19 -6.34
N ALA A 165 24.42 -12.03 -6.65
CA ALA A 165 23.83 -12.58 -7.88
C ALA A 165 24.47 -12.00 -9.14
N ALA A 166 24.72 -10.68 -9.18
CA ALA A 166 25.42 -10.02 -10.27
C ALA A 166 26.87 -10.54 -10.43
N SER A 167 27.58 -10.77 -9.30
CA SER A 167 28.94 -11.34 -9.29
C SER A 167 28.96 -12.75 -9.87
N VAL A 168 28.04 -13.63 -9.45
CA VAL A 168 27.93 -15.00 -9.99
C VAL A 168 27.71 -14.99 -11.49
N ILE A 169 26.78 -14.13 -11.98
CA ILE A 169 26.51 -14.02 -13.42
C ILE A 169 27.70 -13.51 -14.20
N SER A 170 28.47 -12.56 -13.66
CA SER A 170 29.66 -11.98 -14.31
C SER A 170 30.83 -12.95 -14.36
N GLY A 171 30.99 -13.79 -13.32
CA GLY A 171 32.07 -14.78 -13.23
C GLY A 171 31.97 -15.94 -14.22
N ASP A 172 30.76 -16.27 -14.68
CA ASP A 172 30.51 -17.41 -15.57
C ASP A 172 30.94 -17.21 -17.04
N SER A 173 31.42 -16.03 -17.46
CA SER A 173 31.98 -15.85 -18.81
C SER A 173 32.67 -14.50 -19.04
N PRO A 174 33.94 -14.50 -19.43
CA PRO A 174 34.66 -13.24 -19.77
C PRO A 174 34.42 -12.72 -21.20
N ARG A 175 33.69 -13.42 -22.04
CA ARG A 175 33.57 -13.04 -23.47
C ARG A 175 32.18 -13.33 -24.05
N ARG A 176 31.43 -12.28 -24.37
CA ARG A 176 30.20 -12.11 -25.18
C ARG A 176 28.94 -11.77 -24.40
N ARG A 177 28.47 -10.54 -24.60
CA ARG A 177 27.24 -9.86 -24.15
C ARG A 177 27.07 -9.77 -22.64
N PRO A 178 26.76 -8.61 -22.08
CA PRO A 178 26.48 -8.51 -20.66
C PRO A 178 25.32 -9.44 -20.33
N ARG A 179 25.59 -10.48 -19.55
CA ARG A 179 24.55 -11.36 -19.01
C ARG A 179 23.74 -10.54 -18.02
N LYS A 180 22.45 -10.41 -18.27
CA LYS A 180 21.58 -9.56 -17.47
C LYS A 180 21.02 -10.30 -16.28
N LEU A 181 21.08 -9.66 -15.13
CA LEU A 181 20.29 -9.99 -13.95
C LEU A 181 19.00 -9.17 -14.03
N ILE A 182 17.85 -9.82 -13.88
CA ILE A 182 16.54 -9.19 -13.80
C ILE A 182 16.00 -9.28 -12.38
N ILE A 183 15.40 -8.19 -11.91
CA ILE A 183 14.61 -8.17 -10.68
C ILE A 183 13.16 -7.94 -11.05
N ILE A 184 12.27 -8.82 -10.53
CA ILE A 184 10.82 -8.70 -10.63
C ILE A 184 10.28 -8.40 -9.23
N PRO A 185 9.79 -7.18 -8.96
CA PRO A 185 9.11 -6.86 -7.71
C PRO A 185 7.76 -7.55 -7.62
N VAL A 186 7.42 -8.11 -6.45
CA VAL A 186 6.08 -8.66 -6.21
C VAL A 186 5.07 -7.53 -6.17
N LYS A 187 4.03 -7.60 -7.01
CA LYS A 187 2.95 -6.61 -7.07
C LYS A 187 1.89 -6.95 -6.02
N GLU A 188 2.11 -6.50 -4.79
CA GLU A 188 1.21 -6.69 -3.66
C GLU A 188 0.89 -5.36 -3.00
N GLU A 189 -0.40 -5.01 -2.88
CA GLU A 189 -0.85 -3.73 -2.32
C GLU A 189 -1.05 -3.76 -0.78
N ARG A 190 -1.08 -4.94 -0.15
CA ARG A 190 -1.21 -5.08 1.32
C ARG A 190 0.09 -4.82 2.09
N SER A 191 1.16 -4.49 1.37
CA SER A 191 2.47 -4.17 1.97
C SER A 191 2.46 -2.80 2.65
N ARG A 192 3.26 -2.62 3.72
CA ARG A 192 3.40 -1.33 4.43
C ARG A 192 3.88 -0.21 3.50
N PHE A 193 4.78 -0.54 2.57
CA PHE A 193 5.20 0.35 1.50
C PHE A 193 4.43 0.01 0.22
N PRO A 194 3.74 0.97 -0.43
CA PRO A 194 3.04 0.74 -1.68
C PRO A 194 3.95 0.19 -2.77
N TYR A 195 3.38 -0.54 -3.74
CA TYR A 195 4.15 -1.15 -4.83
C TYR A 195 5.09 -0.16 -5.53
N ILE A 196 4.61 1.03 -5.87
CA ILE A 196 5.42 2.06 -6.55
C ILE A 196 6.63 2.48 -5.72
N ALA A 197 6.48 2.67 -4.40
CA ALA A 197 7.59 3.01 -3.52
C ALA A 197 8.62 1.87 -3.44
N ARG A 198 8.16 0.61 -3.38
CA ARG A 198 9.05 -0.56 -3.38
C ARG A 198 9.79 -0.72 -4.71
N LEU A 199 9.08 -0.55 -5.82
CA LEU A 199 9.66 -0.56 -7.17
C LEU A 199 10.79 0.48 -7.29
N GLU A 200 10.55 1.72 -6.82
CA GLU A 200 11.55 2.78 -6.87
C GLU A 200 12.76 2.49 -5.98
N MET A 201 12.54 2.03 -4.74
CA MET A 201 13.65 1.61 -3.87
C MET A 201 14.49 0.49 -4.49
N ILE A 202 13.87 -0.49 -5.14
CA ILE A 202 14.57 -1.56 -5.84
C ILE A 202 15.36 -1.01 -7.03
N ARG A 203 14.75 -0.14 -7.86
CA ARG A 203 15.42 0.47 -9.01
C ARG A 203 16.66 1.25 -8.60
N GLN A 204 16.53 2.12 -7.61
CA GLN A 204 17.65 2.92 -7.11
C GLN A 204 18.70 2.06 -6.40
N GLY A 205 18.28 1.13 -5.54
CA GLY A 205 19.17 0.28 -4.77
C GLY A 205 19.93 -0.76 -5.59
N SER A 206 19.44 -1.13 -6.77
CA SER A 206 20.08 -2.08 -7.70
C SER A 206 20.69 -1.42 -8.95
N LYS A 207 20.74 -0.09 -9.00
CA LYS A 207 21.24 0.66 -10.15
C LYS A 207 22.66 0.22 -10.55
N GLY A 208 22.83 -0.11 -11.82
CA GLY A 208 24.11 -0.61 -12.37
C GLY A 208 24.39 -2.10 -12.12
N LEU A 209 23.60 -2.80 -11.30
CA LEU A 209 23.78 -4.22 -10.98
C LEU A 209 22.74 -5.11 -11.69
N ALA A 210 21.50 -4.65 -11.79
CA ALA A 210 20.41 -5.40 -12.38
C ALA A 210 19.44 -4.47 -13.14
N THR A 211 18.66 -5.07 -14.04
CA THR A 211 17.52 -4.40 -14.66
C THR A 211 16.26 -4.75 -13.88
N VAL A 212 15.51 -3.75 -13.45
CA VAL A 212 14.23 -3.94 -12.73
C VAL A 212 13.09 -3.82 -13.74
N VAL A 213 12.29 -4.86 -13.86
CA VAL A 213 11.10 -4.88 -14.70
C VAL A 213 9.84 -4.68 -13.86
N GLU A 214 8.73 -4.33 -14.50
CA GLU A 214 7.44 -4.26 -13.80
C GLU A 214 7.04 -5.66 -13.29
N GLY A 215 6.52 -5.71 -12.07
CA GLY A 215 5.86 -6.90 -11.56
C GLY A 215 4.47 -7.07 -12.15
N SER A 216 3.86 -8.22 -11.91
CA SER A 216 2.51 -8.52 -12.40
C SER A 216 1.67 -9.19 -11.31
N ASP A 217 0.38 -9.31 -11.57
CA ASP A 217 -0.56 -10.04 -10.72
C ASP A 217 -0.45 -11.58 -10.90
N TYR A 218 0.60 -12.05 -11.59
CA TYR A 218 0.90 -13.47 -11.78
C TYR A 218 1.91 -14.04 -10.78
N GLN A 219 2.50 -13.20 -9.89
CA GLN A 219 3.20 -13.71 -8.71
C GLN A 219 2.15 -14.12 -7.67
N ILE A 220 2.05 -15.42 -7.39
CA ILE A 220 1.04 -15.98 -6.49
C ILE A 220 1.53 -15.83 -5.04
N SER A 221 0.99 -14.85 -4.33
CA SER A 221 1.28 -14.63 -2.92
C SER A 221 0.20 -15.23 -2.00
N ALA A 222 0.50 -15.37 -0.72
CA ALA A 222 -0.51 -15.77 0.28
C ALA A 222 -1.71 -14.80 0.33
N ALA A 223 -1.54 -13.54 -0.09
CA ALA A 223 -2.62 -12.55 -0.13
C ALA A 223 -3.54 -12.72 -1.36
N THR A 224 -3.03 -13.32 -2.44
CA THR A 224 -3.78 -13.49 -3.69
C THR A 224 -4.32 -14.90 -3.89
N PHE A 225 -3.78 -15.90 -3.16
CA PHE A 225 -4.19 -17.29 -3.28
C PHE A 225 -5.46 -17.57 -2.45
N PRO A 226 -6.60 -17.94 -3.09
CA PRO A 226 -7.82 -18.27 -2.39
C PRO A 226 -7.73 -19.68 -1.77
N THR A 227 -8.24 -19.83 -0.55
CA THR A 227 -8.18 -21.09 0.22
C THR A 227 -9.53 -21.73 0.43
N TYR A 228 -10.61 -21.12 -0.05
CA TYR A 228 -12.01 -21.50 0.22
C TYR A 228 -12.35 -22.95 -0.12
N PHE A 229 -11.65 -23.54 -1.12
CA PHE A 229 -11.90 -24.89 -1.62
C PHE A 229 -10.97 -25.95 -1.02
N LEU A 230 -9.98 -25.56 -0.22
CA LEU A 230 -9.05 -26.49 0.43
C LEU A 230 -9.64 -26.99 1.74
N LYS A 231 -9.61 -28.32 1.93
CA LYS A 231 -10.15 -28.96 3.14
C LYS A 231 -9.26 -28.68 4.36
N ASP A 232 -7.94 -28.68 4.15
CA ASP A 232 -6.96 -28.41 5.20
C ASP A 232 -6.16 -27.16 4.84
N LEU A 233 -6.13 -26.19 5.77
CA LEU A 233 -5.37 -24.94 5.62
C LEU A 233 -3.86 -25.16 5.79
N SER A 234 -3.41 -26.25 6.41
CA SER A 234 -1.99 -26.59 6.52
C SER A 234 -1.35 -26.81 5.16
N ASP A 235 -2.13 -27.31 4.19
CA ASP A 235 -1.67 -27.57 2.82
C ASP A 235 -1.80 -26.36 1.90
N ALA A 236 -2.49 -25.31 2.33
CA ALA A 236 -2.74 -24.13 1.50
C ALA A 236 -1.46 -23.41 1.10
N ALA A 237 -0.54 -23.23 2.04
CA ALA A 237 0.73 -22.57 1.80
C ALA A 237 1.60 -23.36 0.80
N GLU A 238 1.69 -24.68 0.95
CA GLU A 238 2.47 -25.50 0.03
C GLU A 238 1.85 -25.54 -1.37
N THR A 239 0.52 -25.64 -1.47
CA THR A 239 -0.20 -25.60 -2.75
C THR A 239 0.04 -24.28 -3.48
N GLN A 240 -0.03 -23.15 -2.76
CA GLN A 240 0.26 -21.81 -3.30
C GLN A 240 1.70 -21.73 -3.81
N MET A 241 2.68 -22.17 -3.01
CA MET A 241 4.10 -22.18 -3.41
C MET A 241 4.34 -23.00 -4.67
N ARG A 242 3.76 -24.19 -4.76
CA ARG A 242 3.89 -25.07 -5.93
C ARG A 242 3.30 -24.44 -7.19
N LEU A 243 2.14 -23.79 -7.11
CA LEU A 243 1.54 -23.07 -8.23
C LEU A 243 2.43 -21.90 -8.70
N ASP A 244 3.00 -21.12 -7.77
CA ASP A 244 3.89 -20.00 -8.10
C ASP A 244 5.17 -20.49 -8.79
N ILE A 245 5.78 -21.57 -8.27
CA ILE A 245 6.98 -22.18 -8.84
C ILE A 245 6.71 -22.78 -10.23
N ASP A 246 5.57 -23.47 -10.42
CA ASP A 246 5.17 -24.05 -11.72
C ASP A 246 4.93 -22.93 -12.75
N LEU A 247 4.22 -21.88 -12.37
CA LEU A 247 3.97 -20.72 -13.24
C LEU A 247 5.27 -20.04 -13.65
N PHE A 248 6.17 -19.80 -12.69
CA PHE A 248 7.48 -19.23 -12.98
C PHE A 248 8.30 -20.11 -13.93
N GLY A 249 8.42 -21.39 -13.62
CA GLY A 249 9.23 -22.35 -14.41
C GLY A 249 8.68 -22.55 -15.83
N ARG A 250 7.37 -22.65 -15.94
CA ARG A 250 6.67 -22.91 -17.22
C ARG A 250 6.60 -21.70 -18.15
N HIS A 251 6.43 -20.50 -17.63
CA HIS A 251 6.11 -19.31 -18.42
C HIS A 251 7.12 -18.19 -18.29
N ILE A 252 7.46 -17.76 -17.06
CA ILE A 252 8.27 -16.57 -16.83
C ILE A 252 9.74 -16.82 -17.16
N ALA A 253 10.30 -17.93 -16.68
CA ALA A 253 11.70 -18.26 -16.94
C ALA A 253 12.00 -18.42 -18.43
N PRO A 254 11.20 -19.17 -19.24
CA PRO A 254 11.41 -19.24 -20.69
C PRO A 254 11.23 -17.89 -21.39
N ALA A 255 10.28 -17.06 -20.98
CA ALA A 255 10.05 -15.73 -21.56
C ALA A 255 11.28 -14.82 -21.41
N LEU A 256 11.99 -14.91 -20.28
CA LEU A 256 13.24 -14.19 -20.04
C LEU A 256 14.47 -14.90 -20.62
N GLY A 257 14.38 -16.21 -20.91
CA GLY A 257 15.55 -17.05 -21.20
C GLY A 257 16.39 -17.33 -19.94
N ALA A 258 15.77 -17.27 -18.76
CA ALA A 258 16.44 -17.39 -17.48
C ALA A 258 16.80 -18.85 -17.17
N THR A 259 18.05 -19.07 -16.75
CA THR A 259 18.59 -20.37 -16.34
C THR A 259 18.96 -20.43 -14.87
N LYS A 260 18.93 -19.27 -14.16
CA LYS A 260 19.23 -19.18 -12.74
C LYS A 260 18.17 -18.36 -12.00
N ARG A 261 17.70 -18.87 -10.85
CA ARG A 261 16.87 -18.17 -9.88
C ARG A 261 17.68 -17.93 -8.61
N PHE A 262 17.90 -16.68 -8.24
CA PHE A 262 18.63 -16.31 -7.03
C PHE A 262 17.67 -16.06 -5.88
N VAL A 263 17.97 -16.63 -4.71
CA VAL A 263 17.22 -16.48 -3.47
C VAL A 263 18.16 -16.28 -2.30
N GLY A 264 17.73 -15.55 -1.27
CA GLY A 264 18.46 -15.50 -0.01
C GLY A 264 18.17 -16.74 0.84
N SER A 265 19.17 -17.23 1.59
CA SER A 265 18.94 -18.26 2.59
C SER A 265 17.98 -17.76 3.67
N GLU A 266 17.20 -18.66 4.27
CA GLU A 266 16.20 -18.28 5.29
C GLU A 266 16.36 -19.15 6.53
N PRO A 267 17.13 -18.65 7.54
CA PRO A 267 17.39 -19.40 8.76
C PRO A 267 16.25 -19.29 9.80
N THR A 268 15.35 -18.31 9.67
CA THR A 268 14.43 -17.93 10.75
C THR A 268 12.94 -18.15 10.42
N ASP A 269 12.53 -17.99 9.16
CA ASP A 269 11.14 -18.18 8.72
C ASP A 269 10.96 -19.56 8.06
N PRO A 270 10.29 -20.52 8.73
CA PRO A 270 10.09 -21.88 8.21
C PRO A 270 9.31 -21.89 6.88
N LEU A 271 8.42 -20.92 6.66
CA LEU A 271 7.61 -20.85 5.44
C LEU A 271 8.46 -20.48 4.23
N THR A 272 9.30 -19.46 4.36
CA THR A 272 10.25 -19.07 3.31
C THR A 272 11.33 -20.12 3.10
N ALA A 273 11.80 -20.78 4.16
CA ALA A 273 12.74 -21.91 4.03
C ALA A 273 12.13 -23.08 3.24
N ARG A 274 10.84 -23.40 3.49
CA ARG A 274 10.10 -24.43 2.73
C ARG A 274 9.95 -24.02 1.26
N TYR A 275 9.65 -22.76 0.99
CA TYR A 275 9.54 -22.24 -0.38
C TYR A 275 10.88 -22.37 -1.14
N ASN A 276 12.01 -22.03 -0.51
CA ASN A 276 13.34 -22.22 -1.09
C ASN A 276 13.61 -23.70 -1.39
N ALA A 277 13.22 -24.60 -0.48
CA ALA A 277 13.39 -26.04 -0.68
C ALA A 277 12.56 -26.55 -1.88
N LEU A 278 11.30 -26.13 -2.00
CA LEU A 278 10.44 -26.47 -3.12
C LEU A 278 10.96 -25.93 -4.47
N MET A 279 11.52 -24.70 -4.48
CA MET A 279 12.15 -24.16 -5.69
C MET A 279 13.33 -25.04 -6.13
N LYS A 280 14.20 -25.48 -5.20
CA LYS A 280 15.32 -26.39 -5.50
C LYS A 280 14.86 -27.77 -5.99
N GLU A 281 13.70 -28.24 -5.52
CA GLU A 281 13.09 -29.50 -5.97
C GLU A 281 12.51 -29.38 -7.37
N MET A 282 11.77 -28.31 -7.67
CA MET A 282 10.92 -28.23 -8.86
C MET A 282 11.59 -27.53 -10.05
N LEU A 283 12.31 -26.43 -9.83
CA LEU A 283 12.83 -25.59 -10.93
C LEU A 283 13.87 -26.26 -11.82
N PRO A 284 14.70 -27.23 -11.35
CA PRO A 284 15.60 -27.97 -12.25
C PRO A 284 14.87 -28.69 -13.39
N SER A 285 13.63 -29.16 -13.19
CA SER A 285 12.83 -29.78 -14.26
C SER A 285 12.44 -28.83 -15.40
N TYR A 286 12.51 -27.50 -15.13
CA TYR A 286 12.30 -26.42 -16.11
C TYR A 286 13.63 -25.86 -16.67
N GLY A 287 14.79 -26.48 -16.34
CA GLY A 287 16.09 -26.00 -16.76
C GLY A 287 16.58 -24.77 -15.99
N VAL A 288 16.05 -24.52 -14.80
CA VAL A 288 16.42 -23.37 -13.94
C VAL A 288 17.12 -23.85 -12.69
N GLU A 289 18.40 -23.47 -12.53
CA GLU A 289 19.18 -23.67 -11.33
C GLU A 289 18.76 -22.68 -10.23
N VAL A 290 18.53 -23.14 -9.02
CA VAL A 290 18.29 -22.28 -7.85
C VAL A 290 19.61 -22.03 -7.13
N VAL A 291 20.05 -20.77 -7.13
CA VAL A 291 21.27 -20.33 -6.44
C VAL A 291 20.88 -19.66 -5.13
N GLU A 292 21.14 -20.33 -4.01
CA GLU A 292 20.89 -19.77 -2.69
C GLU A 292 22.11 -19.01 -2.18
N ILE A 293 21.92 -17.73 -1.84
CA ILE A 293 22.96 -16.84 -1.33
C ILE A 293 22.78 -16.70 0.18
N PRO A 294 23.82 -16.90 1.00
CA PRO A 294 23.74 -16.67 2.44
C PRO A 294 23.27 -15.25 2.74
N ARG A 295 22.39 -15.08 3.73
CA ARG A 295 21.96 -13.75 4.15
C ARG A 295 23.09 -12.90 4.72
N LEU A 296 23.06 -11.62 4.42
CA LEU A 296 23.89 -10.65 5.11
C LEU A 296 23.44 -10.57 6.57
N SER A 297 24.40 -10.76 7.48
CA SER A 297 24.18 -10.70 8.92
C SER A 297 25.16 -9.71 9.55
N ASP A 298 24.72 -9.05 10.60
CA ASP A 298 25.54 -8.23 11.49
C ASP A 298 25.65 -8.88 12.89
N ALA A 299 26.07 -8.11 13.89
CA ALA A 299 26.22 -8.60 15.26
C ALA A 299 24.87 -9.00 15.89
N ASP A 300 23.77 -8.44 15.44
CA ASP A 300 22.40 -8.65 15.94
C ASP A 300 21.64 -9.72 15.16
N GLY A 301 22.20 -10.23 14.06
CA GLY A 301 21.60 -11.28 13.23
C GLY A 301 21.41 -10.91 11.77
N ALA A 302 20.52 -11.64 11.08
CA ALA A 302 20.27 -11.43 9.66
C ALA A 302 19.50 -10.11 9.40
N ILE A 303 20.02 -9.23 8.54
CA ILE A 303 19.34 -8.00 8.14
C ILE A 303 18.05 -8.32 7.42
N SER A 304 16.92 -7.89 7.99
CA SER A 304 15.59 -8.18 7.44
C SER A 304 14.70 -6.93 7.34
N ALA A 305 13.79 -6.95 6.35
CA ALA A 305 12.78 -5.90 6.19
C ALA A 305 11.78 -5.86 7.36
N SER A 306 11.58 -6.97 8.09
CA SER A 306 10.73 -7.00 9.29
C SER A 306 11.32 -6.16 10.42
N TRP A 307 12.63 -6.15 10.60
CA TRP A 307 13.30 -5.30 11.58
C TRP A 307 13.14 -3.81 11.24
N VAL A 308 13.34 -3.43 9.98
CA VAL A 308 13.07 -2.05 9.55
C VAL A 308 11.64 -1.64 9.87
N ARG A 309 10.66 -2.51 9.60
CA ARG A 309 9.25 -2.23 9.91
C ARG A 309 8.96 -2.16 11.41
N ALA A 310 9.63 -2.97 12.21
CA ALA A 310 9.50 -2.95 13.68
C ALA A 310 10.09 -1.65 14.25
N SER A 311 11.30 -1.26 13.83
CA SER A 311 11.93 0.01 14.23
C SER A 311 11.09 1.23 13.83
N LEU A 312 10.53 1.26 12.61
CA LEU A 312 9.60 2.33 12.21
C LEU A 312 8.31 2.33 13.05
N ALA A 313 7.83 1.16 13.48
CA ALA A 313 6.63 1.08 14.32
C ALA A 313 6.87 1.57 15.74
N SER A 314 8.08 1.37 16.28
CA SER A 314 8.51 1.89 17.57
C SER A 314 8.98 3.36 17.53
N GLY A 315 9.07 3.96 16.34
CA GLY A 315 9.55 5.35 16.16
C GLY A 315 11.07 5.48 16.08
N ASP A 316 11.81 4.37 16.05
CA ASP A 316 13.26 4.37 15.92
C ASP A 316 13.69 4.45 14.44
N PHE A 317 13.74 5.67 13.93
CA PHE A 317 14.17 5.91 12.54
C PHE A 317 15.67 5.68 12.34
N ALA A 318 16.49 5.91 13.37
CA ALA A 318 17.94 5.71 13.28
C ALA A 318 18.28 4.24 13.01
N SER A 319 17.73 3.31 13.81
CA SER A 319 17.88 1.87 13.60
C SER A 319 17.30 1.41 12.27
N ALA A 320 16.13 1.93 11.88
CA ALA A 320 15.53 1.62 10.57
C ALA A 320 16.43 2.05 9.41
N SER A 321 17.02 3.25 9.50
CA SER A 321 17.91 3.82 8.48
C SER A 321 19.24 3.09 8.35
N ALA A 322 19.76 2.55 9.45
CA ALA A 322 21.01 1.77 9.44
C ALA A 322 20.89 0.46 8.65
N LEU A 323 19.69 -0.07 8.48
CA LEU A 323 19.43 -1.35 7.81
C LEU A 323 19.09 -1.23 6.31
N ILE A 324 19.07 0.00 5.77
CA ILE A 324 18.71 0.26 4.37
C ILE A 324 19.84 0.98 3.62
N PRO A 325 19.94 0.82 2.29
CA PRO A 325 20.82 1.68 1.50
C PRO A 325 20.30 3.13 1.47
N GLU A 326 21.22 4.09 1.32
CA GLU A 326 20.90 5.52 1.25
C GLU A 326 19.82 5.84 0.21
N SER A 327 19.81 5.12 -0.90
CA SER A 327 18.79 5.25 -1.97
C SER A 327 17.35 4.90 -1.53
N SER A 328 17.17 4.18 -0.43
CA SER A 328 15.85 3.87 0.14
C SER A 328 15.37 4.87 1.18
N ARG A 329 16.28 5.72 1.70
CA ARG A 329 15.98 6.69 2.76
C ARG A 329 14.85 7.67 2.42
N PRO A 330 14.78 8.26 1.19
CA PRO A 330 13.68 9.14 0.81
C PRO A 330 12.30 8.49 0.96
N ASN A 331 12.18 7.22 0.64
CA ASN A 331 10.93 6.47 0.77
C ASN A 331 10.58 6.17 2.25
N LEU A 332 11.57 5.95 3.12
CA LEU A 332 11.32 5.83 4.56
C LEU A 332 10.87 7.16 5.15
N MET A 333 11.50 8.26 4.79
CA MET A 333 11.09 9.61 5.22
C MET A 333 9.68 9.92 4.73
N THR A 334 9.34 9.56 3.48
CA THR A 334 7.98 9.66 2.94
C THR A 334 6.97 8.87 3.78
N TYR A 335 7.32 7.64 4.18
CA TYR A 335 6.47 6.85 5.06
C TYR A 335 6.18 7.59 6.38
N LEU A 336 7.20 8.21 7.00
CA LEU A 336 7.02 8.99 8.22
C LEU A 336 6.15 10.24 7.99
N ALA A 337 6.35 10.97 6.89
CA ALA A 337 5.55 12.15 6.55
C ALA A 337 4.07 11.79 6.34
N VAL A 338 3.79 10.73 5.59
CA VAL A 338 2.40 10.23 5.39
C VAL A 338 1.78 9.78 6.71
N ARG A 339 2.52 9.06 7.56
CA ARG A 339 2.02 8.67 8.89
C ARG A 339 1.78 9.85 9.82
N ALA A 340 2.57 10.90 9.70
CA ALA A 340 2.36 12.14 10.47
C ALA A 340 1.05 12.83 10.07
N LEU A 341 0.77 12.95 8.77
CA LEU A 341 -0.51 13.46 8.26
C LEU A 341 -1.69 12.59 8.69
N GLN A 342 -1.54 11.27 8.60
CA GLN A 342 -2.58 10.34 9.06
C GLN A 342 -2.83 10.43 10.56
N LYS A 343 -1.78 10.48 11.40
CA LYS A 343 -1.92 10.63 12.85
C LYS A 343 -2.57 11.96 13.24
N GLU A 344 -2.24 13.04 12.53
CA GLU A 344 -2.93 14.32 12.72
C GLU A 344 -4.41 14.15 12.40
N LEU A 345 -4.75 13.59 11.24
CA LEU A 345 -6.14 13.39 10.80
C LEU A 345 -6.92 12.42 11.70
N GLU A 346 -6.31 11.33 12.15
CA GLU A 346 -6.88 10.30 13.01
C GLU A 346 -7.14 10.79 14.45
N ALA A 347 -6.54 11.89 14.89
CA ALA A 347 -6.76 12.43 16.22
C ALA A 347 -8.20 12.94 16.37
N PRO A 348 -8.99 12.41 17.32
CA PRO A 348 -10.36 12.88 17.56
C PRO A 348 -10.36 14.22 18.30
N MET A 349 -11.51 14.88 18.37
CA MET A 349 -11.72 16.12 19.16
C MET A 349 -10.65 17.20 18.90
N LYS A 350 -10.43 17.56 17.65
CA LYS A 350 -9.58 18.69 17.25
C LYS A 350 -10.46 19.92 17.03
N PRO A 351 -10.30 21.01 17.80
CA PRO A 351 -11.15 22.19 17.68
C PRO A 351 -11.20 22.76 16.26
N GLY A 352 -12.36 22.73 15.62
CA GLY A 352 -12.61 23.26 14.28
C GLY A 352 -12.00 22.51 13.10
N LEU A 353 -11.28 21.43 13.31
CA LEU A 353 -10.60 20.62 12.29
C LEU A 353 -11.35 19.33 11.96
N VAL A 354 -11.12 18.81 10.75
CA VAL A 354 -11.63 17.51 10.31
C VAL A 354 -10.95 16.39 11.09
N GLY A 355 -11.74 15.42 11.53
CA GLY A 355 -11.30 14.20 12.21
C GLY A 355 -12.24 13.04 11.93
N PRO A 356 -12.01 11.86 12.57
CA PRO A 356 -12.83 10.68 12.33
C PRO A 356 -14.27 10.82 12.80
N ASP A 357 -14.54 11.71 13.73
CA ASP A 357 -15.81 11.93 14.42
C ASP A 357 -16.52 13.24 14.02
N SER A 358 -15.86 14.12 13.28
CA SER A 358 -16.41 15.43 12.93
C SER A 358 -15.69 16.06 11.73
N ASN A 359 -16.46 16.79 10.91
CA ASN A 359 -15.90 17.65 9.85
C ASN A 359 -15.40 19.00 10.38
N GLY A 360 -15.46 19.25 11.70
CA GLY A 360 -15.08 20.53 12.30
C GLY A 360 -15.91 21.70 11.75
N ALA A 361 -15.21 22.75 11.35
CA ALA A 361 -15.78 23.97 10.77
C ALA A 361 -16.00 23.90 9.23
N HIS A 362 -15.95 22.71 8.63
CA HIS A 362 -15.96 22.51 7.19
C HIS A 362 -17.24 21.87 6.68
N GLN A 363 -17.80 22.44 5.59
CA GLN A 363 -18.90 21.86 4.84
C GLN A 363 -18.41 21.16 3.56
N ASP A 364 -17.22 21.47 3.11
CA ASP A 364 -16.58 21.05 1.87
C ASP A 364 -15.48 19.99 2.07
N MET A 365 -15.20 19.62 3.33
CA MET A 365 -14.18 18.64 3.68
C MET A 365 -14.72 17.61 4.67
N ASP A 366 -14.39 16.35 4.41
CA ASP A 366 -14.64 15.24 5.33
C ASP A 366 -13.38 14.36 5.48
N TYR A 367 -13.44 13.39 6.38
CA TYR A 367 -12.33 12.47 6.66
C TYR A 367 -11.86 11.70 5.43
N ALA A 368 -12.80 11.24 4.59
CA ALA A 368 -12.49 10.48 3.37
C ALA A 368 -11.81 11.37 2.31
N LEU A 369 -12.24 12.63 2.17
CA LEU A 369 -11.59 13.61 1.29
C LEU A 369 -10.15 13.88 1.71
N MET A 370 -9.91 14.05 3.02
CA MET A 370 -8.56 14.26 3.56
C MET A 370 -7.65 13.06 3.30
N LEU A 371 -8.15 11.82 3.44
CA LEU A 371 -7.38 10.61 3.09
C LEU A 371 -7.05 10.57 1.61
N ARG A 372 -8.00 10.86 0.71
CA ARG A 372 -7.73 10.93 -0.74
C ARG A 372 -6.66 11.97 -1.07
N SER A 373 -6.69 13.11 -0.39
CA SER A 373 -5.67 14.14 -0.51
C SER A 373 -4.27 13.64 -0.11
N ILE A 374 -4.15 12.97 1.03
CA ILE A 374 -2.88 12.38 1.49
C ILE A 374 -2.34 11.38 0.46
N ASP A 375 -3.21 10.53 -0.10
CA ASP A 375 -2.81 9.57 -1.13
C ASP A 375 -2.35 10.24 -2.42
N ALA A 376 -2.98 11.35 -2.81
CA ALA A 376 -2.63 12.11 -4.02
C ALA A 376 -1.26 12.80 -3.91
N ILE A 377 -0.89 13.34 -2.73
CA ILE A 377 0.38 14.04 -2.53
C ILE A 377 1.55 13.11 -2.20
N ARG A 378 1.28 11.91 -1.69
CA ARG A 378 2.30 10.90 -1.31
C ARG A 378 3.37 10.64 -2.39
N PRO A 379 3.05 10.48 -3.69
CA PRO A 379 4.05 10.18 -4.73
C PRO A 379 5.12 11.26 -4.90
N PHE A 380 4.85 12.49 -4.50
CA PHE A 380 5.78 13.62 -4.66
C PHE A 380 6.84 13.68 -3.56
N PHE A 381 6.56 13.18 -2.36
CA PHE A 381 7.47 13.29 -1.21
C PHE A 381 8.85 12.66 -1.41
N PRO A 382 9.01 11.46 -2.02
CA PRO A 382 10.34 10.92 -2.29
C PRO A 382 11.14 11.82 -3.24
N HIS A 383 10.49 12.40 -4.25
CA HIS A 383 11.11 13.32 -5.20
C HIS A 383 11.50 14.64 -4.54
N MET A 384 10.64 15.17 -3.65
CA MET A 384 10.97 16.36 -2.84
C MET A 384 12.22 16.13 -1.96
N ALA A 385 12.32 14.95 -1.33
CA ALA A 385 13.49 14.59 -0.53
C ALA A 385 14.79 14.51 -1.36
N MET A 386 14.68 14.20 -2.65
CA MET A 386 15.81 14.05 -3.59
C MET A 386 16.06 15.28 -4.47
N ALA A 387 15.22 16.30 -4.41
CA ALA A 387 15.36 17.49 -5.26
C ALA A 387 16.74 18.14 -5.11
N GLY A 388 17.43 18.34 -6.21
CA GLY A 388 18.80 18.85 -6.25
C GLY A 388 18.87 20.38 -6.18
N THR A 389 17.78 21.07 -6.52
CA THR A 389 17.68 22.53 -6.52
C THR A 389 16.41 23.04 -5.86
N PRO A 390 16.39 24.27 -5.33
CA PRO A 390 15.19 24.89 -4.78
C PRO A 390 14.08 25.05 -5.83
N GLU A 391 14.41 25.30 -7.08
CA GLU A 391 13.47 25.42 -8.19
C GLU A 391 12.77 24.09 -8.47
N GLU A 392 13.52 22.99 -8.46
CA GLU A 392 12.96 21.63 -8.58
C GLU A 392 12.03 21.32 -7.41
N LEU A 393 12.46 21.60 -6.18
CA LEU A 393 11.63 21.41 -4.97
C LEU A 393 10.34 22.24 -5.04
N ARG A 394 10.44 23.51 -5.49
CA ARG A 394 9.29 24.38 -5.69
C ARG A 394 8.32 23.82 -6.73
N GLN A 395 8.83 23.33 -7.87
CA GLN A 395 7.99 22.76 -8.92
C GLN A 395 7.27 21.50 -8.43
N LEU A 396 7.97 20.60 -7.74
CA LEU A 396 7.36 19.42 -7.11
C LEU A 396 6.26 19.78 -6.11
N GLY A 397 6.43 20.90 -5.37
CA GLY A 397 5.41 21.42 -4.47
C GLY A 397 4.15 21.88 -5.23
N ILE A 398 4.32 22.56 -6.36
CA ILE A 398 3.22 22.99 -7.24
C ILE A 398 2.48 21.78 -7.83
N ASP A 399 3.24 20.78 -8.32
CA ASP A 399 2.67 19.58 -8.92
C ASP A 399 1.89 18.75 -7.87
N ALA A 400 2.40 18.66 -6.64
CA ALA A 400 1.71 18.03 -5.51
C ALA A 400 0.42 18.77 -5.13
N GLU A 401 0.45 20.11 -5.12
CA GLU A 401 -0.74 20.94 -4.89
C GLU A 401 -1.79 20.72 -5.98
N GLN A 402 -1.37 20.65 -7.25
CA GLN A 402 -2.27 20.38 -8.37
C GLN A 402 -2.92 18.99 -8.23
N ALA A 403 -2.13 17.95 -7.93
CA ALA A 403 -2.64 16.60 -7.72
C ALA A 403 -3.62 16.53 -6.53
N MET A 404 -3.35 17.28 -5.46
CA MET A 404 -4.26 17.44 -4.33
C MET A 404 -5.60 18.05 -4.78
N LEU A 405 -5.58 19.15 -5.52
CA LEU A 405 -6.79 19.83 -6.00
C LEU A 405 -7.60 18.95 -6.94
N GLU A 406 -6.96 18.21 -7.83
CA GLU A 406 -7.64 17.25 -8.72
C GLU A 406 -8.34 16.14 -7.92
N ALA A 407 -7.66 15.55 -6.94
CA ALA A 407 -8.20 14.47 -6.11
C ALA A 407 -9.33 14.91 -5.17
N THR A 408 -9.38 16.22 -4.84
CA THR A 408 -10.34 16.79 -3.89
C THR A 408 -11.45 17.62 -4.55
N GLY A 409 -11.47 17.67 -5.90
CA GLY A 409 -12.46 18.51 -6.61
C GLY A 409 -12.25 20.01 -6.42
N GLY A 410 -11.01 20.45 -6.26
CA GLY A 410 -10.63 21.86 -6.10
C GLY A 410 -10.55 22.34 -4.65
N VAL A 411 -10.74 21.45 -3.66
CA VAL A 411 -10.68 21.81 -2.24
C VAL A 411 -9.24 21.79 -1.75
N ASN A 412 -8.79 22.92 -1.19
CA ASN A 412 -7.45 23.03 -0.60
C ASN A 412 -7.42 22.39 0.79
N THR A 413 -6.83 21.21 0.90
CA THR A 413 -6.76 20.41 2.13
C THR A 413 -5.39 20.46 2.82
N HIS A 414 -4.27 20.34 2.08
CA HIS A 414 -2.92 20.13 2.62
C HIS A 414 -1.84 21.06 2.03
N ARG A 415 -2.20 22.22 1.46
CA ARG A 415 -1.21 23.14 0.84
C ARG A 415 -0.07 23.52 1.78
N GLY A 416 -0.39 23.89 3.04
CA GLY A 416 0.62 24.25 4.02
C GLY A 416 1.48 23.07 4.45
N ALA A 417 0.88 21.89 4.59
CA ALA A 417 1.60 20.66 4.90
C ALA A 417 2.53 20.24 3.75
N ILE A 418 2.11 20.35 2.47
CA ILE A 418 2.99 20.08 1.30
C ILE A 418 4.24 20.94 1.37
N PHE A 419 4.09 22.23 1.63
CA PHE A 419 5.21 23.16 1.73
C PHE A 419 6.13 22.84 2.91
N ALA A 420 5.58 22.68 4.12
CA ALA A 420 6.35 22.43 5.33
C ALA A 420 7.07 21.06 5.30
N LEU A 421 6.36 20.01 4.94
CA LEU A 421 6.94 18.66 4.82
C LEU A 421 7.94 18.58 3.65
N GLY A 422 7.68 19.27 2.54
CA GLY A 422 8.61 19.31 1.40
C GLY A 422 9.97 19.90 1.79
N LEU A 423 9.99 21.00 2.53
CA LEU A 423 11.22 21.60 3.08
C LEU A 423 11.90 20.64 4.06
N ALA A 424 11.15 20.04 4.98
CA ALA A 424 11.68 19.14 6.00
C ALA A 424 12.26 17.86 5.40
N LEU A 425 11.61 17.29 4.39
CA LEU A 425 12.08 16.11 3.64
C LEU A 425 13.41 16.41 2.92
N ASN A 426 13.48 17.51 2.15
CA ASN A 426 14.70 17.88 1.43
C ASN A 426 15.85 18.22 2.36
N ALA A 427 15.57 18.92 3.44
CA ALA A 427 16.56 19.29 4.45
C ALA A 427 16.93 18.13 5.39
N SER A 428 16.26 16.98 5.31
CA SER A 428 16.39 15.87 6.29
C SER A 428 16.20 16.35 7.74
N GLY A 429 15.30 17.31 7.95
CA GLY A 429 14.98 17.88 9.27
C GLY A 429 15.95 18.93 9.78
N ASP A 430 16.94 19.35 9.02
CA ASP A 430 17.89 20.40 9.41
C ASP A 430 17.25 21.79 9.30
N SER A 431 17.12 22.50 10.44
CA SER A 431 16.45 23.80 10.56
C SER A 431 17.09 24.89 9.71
N GLU A 432 18.43 24.98 9.71
CA GLU A 432 19.16 26.02 8.95
C GLU A 432 18.99 25.80 7.44
N ARG A 433 19.05 24.55 7.01
CA ARG A 433 18.82 24.18 5.61
C ARG A 433 17.36 24.40 5.20
N MET A 434 16.39 24.14 6.08
CA MET A 434 14.98 24.48 5.84
C MET A 434 14.80 25.98 5.63
N ALA A 435 15.42 26.81 6.47
CA ALA A 435 15.40 28.28 6.32
C ALA A 435 16.03 28.74 5.00
N ALA A 436 17.19 28.19 4.66
CA ALA A 436 17.88 28.53 3.42
C ALA A 436 17.07 28.17 2.16
N LEU A 437 16.45 26.99 2.14
CA LEU A 437 15.55 26.56 1.06
C LEU A 437 14.31 27.46 0.97
N ALA A 438 13.68 27.77 2.11
CA ALA A 438 12.51 28.65 2.16
C ALA A 438 12.82 30.05 1.61
N ALA A 439 13.99 30.61 1.95
CA ALA A 439 14.42 31.92 1.45
C ALA A 439 14.57 31.92 -0.08
N GLN A 440 15.13 30.85 -0.65
CA GLN A 440 15.30 30.71 -2.11
C GLN A 440 13.96 30.49 -2.82
N ILE A 441 13.05 29.72 -2.24
CA ILE A 441 11.74 29.41 -2.85
C ILE A 441 10.77 30.60 -2.74
N CYS A 442 10.71 31.28 -1.58
CA CYS A 442 9.76 32.35 -1.32
C CYS A 442 10.23 33.73 -1.81
N GLY A 443 11.54 33.92 -2.03
CA GLY A 443 12.13 35.21 -2.34
C GLY A 443 12.03 36.18 -1.15
N GLU A 444 12.11 37.50 -1.42
CA GLU A 444 12.09 38.56 -0.42
C GLU A 444 10.68 38.89 0.12
N THR A 445 9.63 38.27 -0.38
CA THR A 445 8.26 38.58 0.02
C THR A 445 7.90 37.86 1.32
N ILE A 446 7.98 38.55 2.42
CA ILE A 446 7.57 38.08 3.75
C ILE A 446 6.04 38.18 3.85
N THR A 447 5.36 37.03 3.81
CA THR A 447 3.94 36.94 4.16
C THR A 447 3.79 36.25 5.52
N PRO A 448 2.94 36.76 6.44
CA PRO A 448 2.66 36.12 7.72
C PRO A 448 2.26 34.63 7.56
N GLY A 449 2.44 33.83 8.62
CA GLY A 449 2.06 32.43 8.66
C GLY A 449 3.16 31.46 8.23
N ALA A 450 2.81 30.36 7.55
CA ALA A 450 3.72 29.24 7.27
C ALA A 450 5.03 29.65 6.55
N ARG A 451 4.98 30.64 5.65
CA ARG A 451 6.18 31.15 4.96
C ARG A 451 7.15 31.86 5.89
N GLN A 452 6.63 32.72 6.79
CA GLN A 452 7.46 33.42 7.76
C GLN A 452 8.14 32.45 8.72
N MET A 453 7.41 31.41 9.15
CA MET A 453 7.96 30.34 9.98
C MET A 453 9.05 29.56 9.26
N ALA A 454 8.84 29.23 7.99
CA ALA A 454 9.82 28.52 7.17
C ALA A 454 11.12 29.33 7.02
N LEU A 455 11.03 30.67 6.86
CA LEU A 455 12.19 31.56 6.78
C LEU A 455 13.01 31.61 8.09
N SER A 456 12.39 31.33 9.25
CA SER A 456 13.08 31.17 10.53
C SER A 456 13.59 29.74 10.75
N GLY A 457 13.43 28.83 9.78
CA GLY A 457 13.72 27.39 9.94
C GLY A 457 12.81 26.70 10.92
N TYR A 458 11.58 27.18 11.08
CA TYR A 458 10.60 26.67 12.05
C TYR A 458 11.12 26.69 13.50
N LYS A 459 11.75 27.76 13.90
CA LYS A 459 12.38 27.90 15.22
C LYS A 459 11.42 27.50 16.36
N ASP A 460 10.17 27.97 16.31
CA ASP A 460 9.15 27.62 17.33
C ASP A 460 8.85 26.12 17.41
N LEU A 461 8.98 25.41 16.30
CA LEU A 461 8.85 23.95 16.28
C LEU A 461 9.95 23.32 17.14
N PHE A 462 11.21 23.68 16.92
CA PHE A 462 12.35 23.06 17.61
C PHE A 462 12.47 23.52 19.07
N ASP A 463 12.23 24.80 19.34
CA ASP A 463 12.42 25.39 20.67
C ASP A 463 11.22 25.14 21.60
N THR A 464 10.01 24.96 21.05
CA THR A 464 8.78 24.94 21.86
C THR A 464 7.89 23.70 21.60
N TRP A 465 7.48 23.47 20.35
CA TRP A 465 6.42 22.47 20.09
C TRP A 465 6.93 21.04 20.15
N LEU A 466 8.10 20.77 19.61
CA LEU A 466 8.70 19.43 19.64
C LEU A 466 9.08 19.00 21.07
N PRO A 467 9.74 19.84 21.91
CA PRO A 467 9.93 19.52 23.33
C PRO A 467 8.63 19.30 24.09
N PHE A 468 7.61 20.14 23.83
CA PHE A 468 6.30 19.97 24.46
C PHE A 468 5.63 18.66 24.03
N TYR A 469 5.61 18.35 22.72
CA TYR A 469 5.06 17.09 22.21
C TYR A 469 5.73 15.89 22.86
N ARG A 470 7.05 15.89 23.00
CA ARG A 470 7.80 14.83 23.69
C ARG A 470 7.36 14.63 25.14
N SER A 471 6.99 15.70 25.82
CA SER A 471 6.55 15.62 27.23
C SER A 471 5.14 15.06 27.40
N VAL A 472 4.30 15.11 26.35
CA VAL A 472 2.88 14.72 26.43
C VAL A 472 2.46 13.63 25.42
N LYS A 473 3.36 13.16 24.55
CA LYS A 473 3.01 12.24 23.44
C LYS A 473 2.38 10.91 23.89
N ASP A 474 2.68 10.49 25.11
CA ASP A 474 2.15 9.26 25.69
C ASP A 474 0.85 9.50 26.50
N ASP A 475 0.41 10.76 26.65
CA ASP A 475 -0.86 11.10 27.25
C ASP A 475 -2.03 10.74 26.31
N THR A 476 -3.19 10.38 26.88
CA THR A 476 -4.42 10.12 26.13
C THR A 476 -4.80 11.26 25.16
N TYR A 477 -4.53 12.51 25.54
CA TYR A 477 -4.81 13.70 24.75
C TYR A 477 -3.53 14.43 24.32
N GLY A 478 -2.42 13.74 24.16
CA GLY A 478 -1.13 14.33 23.83
C GLY A 478 -1.13 15.14 22.52
N LEU A 479 -1.79 14.62 21.47
CA LEU A 479 -1.93 15.33 20.19
C LEU A 479 -2.80 16.59 20.32
N GLN A 480 -3.92 16.51 21.05
CA GLN A 480 -4.81 17.64 21.27
C GLN A 480 -4.12 18.76 22.10
N LYS A 481 -3.41 18.39 23.18
CA LYS A 481 -2.62 19.33 23.98
C LYS A 481 -1.54 19.99 23.14
N THR A 482 -0.88 19.21 22.25
CA THR A 482 0.14 19.75 21.33
C THR A 482 -0.48 20.68 20.31
N LEU A 483 -1.64 20.35 19.74
CA LEU A 483 -2.39 21.25 18.86
C LEU A 483 -2.72 22.58 19.56
N LEU A 484 -3.26 22.53 20.79
CA LEU A 484 -3.54 23.74 21.59
C LEU A 484 -2.27 24.56 21.87
N LYS A 485 -1.15 23.90 22.15
CA LYS A 485 0.15 24.57 22.32
C LYS A 485 0.61 25.30 21.06
N ILE A 486 0.43 24.66 19.89
CA ILE A 486 0.72 25.28 18.59
C ILE A 486 -0.21 26.47 18.35
N MET A 487 -1.52 26.27 18.52
CA MET A 487 -2.54 27.33 18.35
C MET A 487 -2.27 28.55 19.24
N SER A 488 -1.84 28.34 20.48
CA SER A 488 -1.53 29.42 21.41
C SER A 488 -0.29 30.25 21.03
N GLY A 489 0.59 29.74 20.17
CA GLY A 489 1.80 30.40 19.69
C GLY A 489 1.73 30.92 18.26
N LEU A 490 0.98 30.24 17.40
CA LEU A 490 0.96 30.47 15.96
C LEU A 490 0.04 31.63 15.56
N ASP A 491 0.49 32.50 14.66
CA ASP A 491 -0.37 33.43 13.93
C ASP A 491 -0.97 32.72 12.70
N ASP A 492 -2.07 31.99 12.93
CA ASP A 492 -2.68 31.12 11.94
C ASP A 492 -3.48 31.91 10.89
N THR A 493 -2.91 31.99 9.68
CA THR A 493 -3.53 32.71 8.56
C THR A 493 -4.85 32.07 8.08
N CYS A 494 -5.07 30.78 8.32
CA CYS A 494 -6.35 30.13 8.01
C CYS A 494 -7.45 30.67 8.93
N VAL A 495 -7.17 30.83 10.23
CA VAL A 495 -8.11 31.43 11.18
C VAL A 495 -8.37 32.90 10.82
N VAL A 496 -7.32 33.69 10.55
CA VAL A 496 -7.45 35.10 10.15
C VAL A 496 -8.34 35.25 8.90
N HIS A 497 -8.15 34.41 7.91
CA HIS A 497 -8.93 34.44 6.67
C HIS A 497 -10.42 34.13 6.89
N ARG A 498 -10.75 33.20 7.81
CA ARG A 498 -12.12 32.74 8.05
C ARG A 498 -12.93 33.64 8.97
N VAL A 499 -12.33 34.11 10.05
CA VAL A 499 -13.03 34.82 11.13
C VAL A 499 -12.46 36.20 11.45
N GLY A 500 -11.46 36.65 10.71
CA GLY A 500 -10.83 37.95 10.85
C GLY A 500 -9.73 38.01 11.95
N PRO A 501 -8.91 39.07 11.94
CA PRO A 501 -7.72 39.16 12.79
C PRO A 501 -8.04 39.28 14.28
N VAL A 502 -9.12 39.96 14.67
CA VAL A 502 -9.52 40.12 16.07
C VAL A 502 -9.91 38.76 16.66
N ARG A 503 -10.79 38.03 16.01
CA ARG A 503 -11.22 36.70 16.47
C ARG A 503 -10.05 35.71 16.47
N ALA A 504 -9.11 35.82 15.53
CA ALA A 504 -7.91 34.99 15.50
C ALA A 504 -7.02 35.17 16.75
N GLN A 505 -6.88 36.40 17.26
CA GLN A 505 -6.15 36.66 18.52
C GLN A 505 -6.91 36.09 19.72
N GLU A 506 -8.23 36.15 19.75
CA GLU A 506 -9.04 35.53 20.79
C GLU A 506 -8.88 34.00 20.77
N VAL A 507 -8.94 33.36 19.59
CA VAL A 507 -8.71 31.92 19.41
C VAL A 507 -7.34 31.49 19.97
N LYS A 508 -6.31 32.30 19.70
CA LYS A 508 -4.96 32.08 20.23
C LYS A 508 -4.92 32.11 21.75
N ALA A 509 -5.57 33.10 22.37
CA ALA A 509 -5.68 33.23 23.82
C ALA A 509 -6.51 32.11 24.46
N GLU A 510 -7.64 31.76 23.85
CA GLU A 510 -8.52 30.65 24.27
C GLU A 510 -7.78 29.32 24.26
N ALA A 511 -6.98 29.04 23.22
CA ALA A 511 -6.20 27.81 23.13
C ALA A 511 -5.18 27.71 24.27
N GLY A 512 -4.53 28.84 24.64
CA GLY A 512 -3.61 28.91 25.78
C GLY A 512 -4.33 28.64 27.10
N ALA A 513 -5.45 29.31 27.35
CA ALA A 513 -6.25 29.12 28.56
C ALA A 513 -6.80 27.68 28.69
N LEU A 514 -7.29 27.11 27.58
CA LEU A 514 -7.76 25.72 27.55
C LEU A 514 -6.62 24.73 27.83
N LEU A 515 -5.42 24.99 27.37
CA LEU A 515 -4.27 24.14 27.64
C LEU A 515 -3.89 24.16 29.14
N GLU A 516 -3.94 25.32 29.82
CA GLU A 516 -3.65 25.46 31.24
C GLU A 516 -4.69 24.74 32.12
N THR A 517 -5.94 24.76 31.74
CA THR A 517 -7.06 24.18 32.52
C THR A 517 -7.65 22.93 31.82
N PHE A 518 -6.84 22.16 31.13
CA PHE A 518 -7.26 21.11 30.21
C PHE A 518 -8.20 20.08 30.86
N SER A 519 -9.37 19.90 30.25
CA SER A 519 -10.26 18.76 30.47
C SER A 519 -10.85 18.28 29.14
N ALA A 520 -11.23 16.99 29.07
CA ALA A 520 -11.86 16.44 27.88
C ALA A 520 -13.22 17.11 27.57
N GLU A 521 -13.94 17.54 28.61
CA GLU A 521 -15.22 18.22 28.52
C GLU A 521 -15.06 19.62 27.91
N SER A 522 -14.15 20.43 28.44
CA SER A 522 -13.84 21.77 27.89
C SER A 522 -13.31 21.71 26.46
N LEU A 523 -12.52 20.67 26.14
CA LEU A 523 -12.06 20.42 24.76
C LEU A 523 -13.25 20.15 23.82
N LYS A 524 -14.18 19.28 24.24
CA LYS A 524 -15.38 18.94 23.45
C LYS A 524 -16.29 20.15 23.24
N GLU A 525 -16.50 20.96 24.28
CA GLU A 525 -17.26 22.21 24.19
C GLU A 525 -16.60 23.18 23.18
N THR A 526 -15.27 23.33 23.23
CA THR A 526 -14.52 24.17 22.31
C THR A 526 -14.61 23.66 20.87
N CYS A 527 -14.57 22.33 20.64
CA CYS A 527 -14.78 21.75 19.32
C CYS A 527 -16.16 22.13 18.74
N GLY A 528 -17.23 22.01 19.55
CA GLY A 528 -18.59 22.39 19.14
C GLY A 528 -18.72 23.88 18.81
N ARG A 529 -18.15 24.74 19.64
CA ARG A 529 -18.16 26.20 19.47
C ARG A 529 -17.40 26.61 18.21
N TYR A 530 -16.18 26.11 17.98
CA TYR A 530 -15.37 26.44 16.81
C TYR A 530 -16.01 25.96 15.50
N ALA A 531 -16.65 24.76 15.54
CA ALA A 531 -17.42 24.29 14.40
C ALA A 531 -18.59 25.22 14.04
N ALA A 532 -19.33 25.71 15.05
CA ALA A 532 -20.45 26.64 14.84
C ALA A 532 -20.01 28.03 14.37
N GLU A 533 -18.86 28.52 14.85
CA GLU A 533 -18.29 29.84 14.51
C GLU A 533 -17.53 29.84 13.18
N GLY A 534 -17.25 28.68 12.58
CA GLY A 534 -16.44 28.58 11.36
C GLY A 534 -14.94 28.73 11.59
N VAL A 535 -14.47 28.60 12.85
CA VAL A 535 -13.05 28.66 13.20
C VAL A 535 -12.35 27.38 12.78
N SER A 536 -11.33 27.48 11.91
CA SER A 536 -10.52 26.33 11.51
C SER A 536 -9.03 26.66 11.57
N PRO A 537 -8.28 26.10 12.53
CA PRO A 537 -6.86 26.34 12.69
C PRO A 537 -6.03 25.42 11.77
N GLY A 538 -6.19 25.55 10.45
CA GLY A 538 -5.54 24.72 9.44
C GLY A 538 -4.01 24.82 9.46
N GLY A 539 -3.47 26.03 9.72
CA GLY A 539 -2.03 26.23 9.87
C GLY A 539 -1.46 25.50 11.09
N ALA A 540 -2.23 25.44 12.18
CA ALA A 540 -1.82 24.67 13.37
C ALA A 540 -1.87 23.15 13.13
N ALA A 541 -2.81 22.66 12.31
CA ALA A 541 -2.86 21.26 11.87
C ALA A 541 -1.63 20.88 11.03
N ASP A 542 -1.24 21.72 10.06
CA ASP A 542 -0.02 21.54 9.27
C ASP A 542 1.23 21.47 10.17
N MET A 543 1.31 22.34 11.18
CA MET A 543 2.44 22.37 12.13
C MET A 543 2.40 21.17 13.09
N LEU A 544 1.24 20.67 13.46
CA LEU A 544 1.12 19.44 14.24
C LEU A 544 1.64 18.23 13.43
N ALA A 545 1.24 18.12 12.17
CA ALA A 545 1.76 17.07 11.28
C ALA A 545 3.28 17.17 11.11
N LEU A 546 3.82 18.40 10.92
CA LEU A 546 5.26 18.61 10.86
C LEU A 546 5.96 18.23 12.18
N THR A 547 5.37 18.54 13.33
CA THR A 547 5.92 18.20 14.66
C THR A 547 5.99 16.68 14.85
N ILE A 548 4.94 15.95 14.47
CA ILE A 548 4.90 14.47 14.51
C ILE A 548 5.95 13.87 13.58
N PHE A 549 6.10 14.42 12.37
CA PHE A 549 7.11 14.00 11.41
C PHE A 549 8.53 14.20 11.95
N MET A 550 8.82 15.39 12.48
CA MET A 550 10.14 15.74 13.02
C MET A 550 10.52 14.89 14.24
N GLU A 551 9.57 14.62 15.13
CA GLU A 551 9.81 13.67 16.24
C GLU A 551 10.23 12.30 15.73
N SER A 552 9.50 11.79 14.71
CA SER A 552 9.76 10.48 14.13
C SER A 552 11.06 10.42 13.31
N LEU A 553 11.52 11.55 12.76
CA LEU A 553 12.73 11.64 11.94
C LEU A 553 13.99 11.78 12.80
N LEU A 554 13.89 12.49 13.94
CA LEU A 554 15.02 12.85 14.79
C LEU A 554 15.21 11.89 15.98
N HIS A 555 14.31 10.91 16.13
CA HIS A 555 14.33 9.90 17.18
C HIS A 555 14.69 8.54 16.58
#